data_3f4dc8416c597c10261326068a6487d5
#
_entry.id   3f4dc8416c597c10261326068a6487d5
#
_cell.length_a   1.000
_cell.length_b   1.000
_cell.length_c   1.000
_cell.angle_alpha   90.00
_cell.angle_beta   90.00
_cell.angle_gamma   90.00
#
_symmetry.space_group_name_H-M   'P 1'
#
loop_
_entity.id
_entity.type
_entity.pdbx_description
1 polymer ?
#
loop_
_entity_poly.entity_id
_entity_poly.type
_entity_poly.pdbx_seq_one_letter_code
_entity_poly.pdbx_strand_id
1 'polypeptide(L)'
;MSQSKKIFTRMCLNNWGGINHKVLQFNEYVNLFSGKSGSGKSTVMDAIQVILYGSFSPTFLNKAADDAKNRRSVLSYLRGEQKDGSANRGDCDFCSVIALEIEDTGSHTFTCIGIAFEVRKNDSEIKRFVYFSHSGRMPEPSYVTADGFCYSNNDIKKFVNTRSQSADRHARSEE
;
A
#
# COMPACT_ATOMS: atom_id res chain seq x y z
N MET A 1 -28.23 14.85 12.56
CA MET A 1 -27.55 13.53 12.53
C MET A 1 -26.35 13.68 11.58
N SER A 2 -25.14 13.54 12.07
CA SER A 2 -23.95 13.54 11.20
C SER A 2 -24.01 12.31 10.31
N GLN A 3 -23.91 12.52 8.99
CA GLN A 3 -23.93 11.43 8.02
C GLN A 3 -22.62 10.64 8.17
N SER A 4 -22.71 9.31 8.34
CA SER A 4 -21.53 8.44 8.37
C SER A 4 -20.72 8.59 7.08
N LYS A 5 -19.40 8.73 7.21
CA LYS A 5 -18.45 8.84 6.12
C LYS A 5 -17.35 7.81 6.26
N LYS A 6 -16.77 7.40 5.15
CA LYS A 6 -15.54 6.62 5.14
C LYS A 6 -14.38 7.54 4.77
N ILE A 7 -13.40 7.63 5.65
CA ILE A 7 -12.23 8.49 5.50
C ILE A 7 -10.95 7.66 5.57
N PHE A 8 -9.93 8.08 4.82
CA PHE A 8 -8.59 7.53 4.98
C PHE A 8 -7.95 8.10 6.24
N THR A 9 -7.40 7.26 7.08
CA THR A 9 -6.71 7.67 8.31
C THR A 9 -5.21 7.46 8.24
N ARG A 10 -4.78 6.35 7.64
CA ARG A 10 -3.35 6.05 7.46
C ARG A 10 -3.07 5.38 6.12
N MET A 11 -1.84 5.52 5.65
CA MET A 11 -1.31 4.79 4.50
C MET A 11 0.05 4.22 4.83
N CYS A 12 0.26 2.97 4.54
CA CYS A 12 1.56 2.31 4.62
C CYS A 12 2.16 2.12 3.23
N LEU A 13 3.43 2.47 3.10
CA LEU A 13 4.25 2.26 1.91
C LEU A 13 5.53 1.52 2.33
N ASN A 14 5.61 0.23 2.03
CA ASN A 14 6.79 -0.60 2.23
C ASN A 14 7.39 -0.98 0.88
N ASN A 15 8.63 -0.58 0.63
CA ASN A 15 9.36 -0.84 -0.62
C ASN A 15 8.60 -0.36 -1.88
N TRP A 16 8.14 0.89 -1.86
CA TRP A 16 7.42 1.53 -2.95
C TRP A 16 8.12 2.83 -3.40
N GLY A 17 8.49 2.94 -4.68
CA GLY A 17 9.31 4.03 -5.19
C GLY A 17 10.65 4.10 -4.46
N GLY A 18 11.07 5.30 -4.09
CA GLY A 18 12.25 5.52 -3.24
C GLY A 18 12.02 5.27 -1.75
N ILE A 19 10.81 4.80 -1.35
CA ILE A 19 10.41 4.64 0.05
C ILE A 19 10.63 3.20 0.47
N ASN A 20 11.43 2.99 1.54
CA ASN A 20 11.62 1.65 2.11
C ASN A 20 10.52 1.31 3.11
N HIS A 21 10.22 2.24 4.05
CA HIS A 21 9.12 2.10 4.99
C HIS A 21 8.61 3.49 5.39
N LYS A 22 7.33 3.73 5.22
CA LYS A 22 6.68 4.98 5.62
C LYS A 22 5.21 4.75 5.95
N VAL A 23 4.77 5.28 7.08
CA VAL A 23 3.36 5.42 7.41
C VAL A 23 3.01 6.91 7.33
N LEU A 24 2.03 7.24 6.49
CA LEU A 24 1.47 8.58 6.36
C LEU A 24 0.16 8.63 7.16
N GLN A 25 -0.06 9.72 7.87
CA GLN A 25 -1.35 10.01 8.53
C GLN A 25 -2.13 10.99 7.67
N PHE A 26 -3.41 10.77 7.53
CA PHE A 26 -4.33 11.65 6.82
C PHE A 26 -5.23 12.41 7.79
N ASN A 27 -5.53 13.66 7.43
CA ASN A 27 -6.59 14.44 8.06
C ASN A 27 -7.93 14.15 7.38
N GLU A 28 -9.02 14.33 8.11
CA GLU A 28 -10.38 14.06 7.63
C GLU A 28 -10.77 14.87 6.38
N TYR A 29 -10.41 16.15 6.34
CA TYR A 29 -10.93 17.06 5.31
C TYR A 29 -9.91 17.42 4.23
N VAL A 30 -8.70 17.77 4.60
CA VAL A 30 -7.69 18.30 3.68
C VAL A 30 -6.33 17.68 3.96
N ASN A 31 -5.72 17.14 2.91
CA ASN A 31 -4.35 16.63 2.93
C ASN A 31 -3.55 17.32 1.82
N LEU A 32 -2.54 18.07 2.18
CA LEU A 32 -1.69 18.79 1.24
C LEU A 32 -0.33 18.12 1.10
N PHE A 33 -0.01 17.64 -0.09
CA PHE A 33 1.31 17.14 -0.44
C PHE A 33 2.11 18.23 -1.13
N SER A 34 3.07 18.82 -0.45
CA SER A 34 3.95 19.85 -0.98
C SER A 34 5.40 19.38 -1.03
N GLY A 35 6.20 19.95 -1.91
CA GLY A 35 7.62 19.63 -2.05
C GLY A 35 8.13 19.86 -3.46
N LYS A 36 9.47 19.85 -3.62
CA LYS A 36 10.15 20.01 -4.91
C LYS A 36 9.79 18.87 -5.88
N SER A 37 10.07 19.07 -7.18
CA SER A 37 9.96 17.99 -8.17
C SER A 37 10.82 16.79 -7.73
N GLY A 38 10.29 15.57 -7.85
CA GLY A 38 10.98 14.35 -7.39
C GLY A 38 10.83 14.01 -5.91
N SER A 39 10.12 14.81 -5.09
CA SER A 39 9.94 14.55 -3.66
C SER A 39 8.98 13.41 -3.30
N GLY A 40 8.45 12.68 -4.29
CA GLY A 40 7.59 11.51 -4.05
C GLY A 40 6.09 11.80 -3.97
N LYS A 41 5.62 13.01 -4.27
CA LYS A 41 4.17 13.34 -4.26
C LYS A 41 3.37 12.40 -5.16
N SER A 42 3.78 12.29 -6.43
CA SER A 42 3.14 11.37 -7.39
C SER A 42 3.25 9.91 -6.95
N THR A 43 4.35 9.53 -6.31
CA THR A 43 4.58 8.17 -5.79
C THR A 43 3.50 7.76 -4.78
N VAL A 44 3.10 8.68 -3.89
CA VAL A 44 2.01 8.45 -2.92
C VAL A 44 0.67 8.35 -3.65
N MET A 45 0.38 9.29 -4.55
CA MET A 45 -0.89 9.29 -5.30
C MET A 45 -1.05 8.05 -6.18
N ASP A 46 0.02 7.62 -6.85
CA ASP A 46 0.01 6.41 -7.67
C ASP A 46 -0.23 5.14 -6.83
N ALA A 47 0.33 5.07 -5.61
CA ALA A 47 0.04 3.96 -4.71
C ALA A 47 -1.43 3.92 -4.29
N ILE A 48 -2.05 5.07 -3.97
CA ILE A 48 -3.49 5.16 -3.68
C ILE A 48 -4.31 4.65 -4.88
N GLN A 49 -3.96 5.07 -6.09
CA GLN A 49 -4.65 4.63 -7.30
C GLN A 49 -4.52 3.11 -7.52
N VAL A 50 -3.32 2.55 -7.35
CA VAL A 50 -3.09 1.10 -7.47
C VAL A 50 -3.93 0.32 -6.46
N ILE A 51 -4.02 0.78 -5.20
CA ILE A 51 -4.84 0.11 -4.18
C ILE A 51 -6.33 0.18 -4.53
N LEU A 52 -6.83 1.36 -4.90
CA LEU A 52 -8.26 1.58 -5.10
C LEU A 52 -8.78 0.97 -6.40
N TYR A 53 -8.01 1.05 -7.48
CA TYR A 53 -8.43 0.52 -8.78
C TYR A 53 -8.04 -0.93 -9.01
N GLY A 54 -7.08 -1.45 -8.24
CA GLY A 54 -6.56 -2.81 -8.42
C GLY A 54 -5.93 -3.05 -9.80
N SER A 55 -5.49 -1.98 -10.47
CA SER A 55 -4.94 -2.04 -11.83
C SER A 55 -3.45 -1.72 -11.82
N PHE A 56 -2.68 -2.54 -12.54
CA PHE A 56 -1.24 -2.33 -12.76
C PHE A 56 -0.94 -1.67 -14.11
N SER A 57 -1.99 -1.24 -14.85
CA SER A 57 -1.81 -0.59 -16.14
C SER A 57 -1.13 0.77 -15.97
N PRO A 58 -0.07 1.06 -16.73
CA PRO A 58 0.60 2.36 -16.71
C PRO A 58 -0.30 3.54 -17.08
N THR A 59 -1.43 3.29 -17.73
CA THR A 59 -2.39 4.34 -18.12
C THR A 59 -3.08 5.00 -16.93
N PHE A 60 -3.15 4.32 -15.79
CA PHE A 60 -3.72 4.85 -14.55
C PHE A 60 -2.68 5.55 -13.67
N LEU A 61 -1.39 5.32 -13.94
CA LEU A 61 -0.29 5.87 -13.17
C LEU A 61 0.23 7.16 -13.82
N ASN A 62 0.56 8.14 -12.99
CA ASN A 62 1.29 9.35 -13.35
C ASN A 62 0.72 10.11 -14.57
N LYS A 63 -0.57 10.45 -14.53
CA LYS A 63 -1.23 11.27 -15.58
C LYS A 63 -0.60 12.64 -15.80
N ALA A 64 0.27 13.10 -14.89
CA ALA A 64 0.99 14.36 -15.01
C ALA A 64 2.19 14.29 -15.98
N ALA A 65 2.58 13.11 -16.44
CA ALA A 65 3.60 12.97 -17.50
C ALA A 65 2.90 12.89 -18.85
N ASP A 66 2.87 14.00 -19.58
CA ASP A 66 2.25 14.11 -20.92
C ASP A 66 2.92 13.21 -21.97
N ASP A 67 4.10 12.69 -21.71
CA ASP A 67 4.84 11.81 -22.60
C ASP A 67 4.60 10.33 -22.29
N ALA A 68 3.95 9.62 -23.21
CA ALA A 68 3.76 8.16 -23.16
C ALA A 68 5.08 7.36 -22.94
N LYS A 69 6.23 7.94 -23.30
CA LYS A 69 7.56 7.35 -23.10
C LYS A 69 8.08 7.40 -21.66
N ASN A 70 7.50 8.23 -20.80
CA ASN A 70 7.95 8.44 -19.42
C ASN A 70 7.02 7.83 -18.36
N ARG A 71 6.04 7.03 -18.78
CA ARG A 71 5.10 6.38 -17.85
C ARG A 71 5.81 5.27 -17.07
N ARG A 72 5.83 5.41 -15.76
CA ARG A 72 6.35 4.36 -14.86
C ARG A 72 5.37 3.19 -14.80
N SER A 73 5.87 1.97 -14.86
CA SER A 73 5.11 0.77 -14.53
C SER A 73 5.04 0.56 -13.02
N VAL A 74 4.09 -0.25 -12.55
CA VAL A 74 4.05 -0.65 -11.14
C VAL A 74 5.33 -1.39 -10.74
N LEU A 75 5.89 -2.21 -11.63
CA LEU A 75 7.17 -2.88 -11.39
C LEU A 75 8.33 -1.89 -11.21
N SER A 76 8.35 -0.81 -11.99
CA SER A 76 9.31 0.29 -11.85
C SER A 76 9.20 0.98 -10.48
N TYR A 77 7.97 1.21 -9.98
CA TYR A 77 7.76 1.69 -8.61
C TYR A 77 8.25 0.69 -7.56
N LEU A 78 7.92 -0.59 -7.72
CA LEU A 78 8.37 -1.64 -6.79
C LEU A 78 9.89 -1.70 -6.71
N ARG A 79 10.60 -1.60 -7.84
CA ARG A 79 12.06 -1.57 -7.88
C ARG A 79 12.67 -0.25 -7.40
N GLY A 80 11.89 0.82 -7.35
CA GLY A 80 12.38 2.16 -7.03
C GLY A 80 13.32 2.69 -8.10
N GLU A 81 12.97 2.49 -9.37
CA GLU A 81 13.75 2.97 -10.52
C GLU A 81 13.82 4.50 -10.54
N GLN A 82 14.99 5.03 -10.85
CA GLN A 82 15.28 6.44 -10.96
C GLN A 82 15.35 6.85 -12.45
N LYS A 83 15.36 8.15 -12.70
CA LYS A 83 15.43 8.70 -14.06
C LYS A 83 16.75 8.37 -14.79
N ASP A 84 17.82 8.12 -14.05
CA ASP A 84 19.14 7.75 -14.55
C ASP A 84 19.27 6.24 -14.86
N GLY A 85 18.20 5.48 -14.71
CA GLY A 85 18.16 4.03 -14.93
C GLY A 85 18.65 3.20 -13.75
N SER A 86 19.08 3.83 -12.66
CA SER A 86 19.39 3.11 -11.41
C SER A 86 18.11 2.65 -10.72
N ALA A 87 18.19 1.62 -9.88
CA ALA A 87 17.07 1.10 -9.11
C ALA A 87 17.50 0.76 -7.69
N ASN A 88 16.70 1.18 -6.70
CA ASN A 88 17.00 0.93 -5.28
C ASN A 88 17.00 -0.57 -4.94
N ARG A 89 16.18 -1.35 -5.65
CA ARG A 89 15.93 -2.78 -5.45
C ARG A 89 16.02 -3.59 -6.76
N GLY A 90 16.91 -3.17 -7.65
CA GLY A 90 17.08 -3.79 -8.98
C GLY A 90 17.72 -5.18 -8.93
N ASP A 91 18.62 -5.41 -7.96
CA ASP A 91 19.52 -6.56 -7.92
C ASP A 91 19.20 -7.58 -6.81
N CYS A 92 18.03 -7.53 -6.20
CA CYS A 92 17.62 -8.45 -5.14
C CYS A 92 16.16 -8.90 -5.27
N ASP A 93 15.85 -9.99 -4.61
CA ASP A 93 14.48 -10.41 -4.34
C ASP A 93 13.96 -9.58 -3.15
N PHE A 94 12.71 -9.10 -3.20
CA PHE A 94 12.11 -8.32 -2.13
C PHE A 94 10.59 -8.45 -2.09
N CYS A 95 10.01 -8.07 -0.94
CA CYS A 95 8.58 -7.92 -0.74
C CYS A 95 8.23 -6.43 -0.64
N SER A 96 7.02 -6.09 -1.06
CA SER A 96 6.45 -4.75 -0.93
C SER A 96 5.02 -4.85 -0.44
N VAL A 97 4.60 -3.93 0.41
CA VAL A 97 3.20 -3.79 0.84
C VAL A 97 2.80 -2.32 0.75
N ILE A 98 1.71 -2.07 0.05
CA ILE A 98 1.03 -0.78 0.06
C ILE A 98 -0.39 -0.97 0.60
N ALA A 99 -0.79 -0.17 1.58
CA ALA A 99 -2.07 -0.33 2.25
C ALA A 99 -2.68 0.99 2.70
N LEU A 100 -4.01 1.05 2.72
CA LEU A 100 -4.82 2.15 3.26
C LEU A 100 -5.62 1.67 4.46
N GLU A 101 -5.64 2.46 5.51
CA GLU A 101 -6.55 2.33 6.65
C GLU A 101 -7.71 3.29 6.47
N ILE A 102 -8.92 2.78 6.61
CA ILE A 102 -10.18 3.50 6.39
C ILE A 102 -10.97 3.44 7.70
N GLU A 103 -11.44 4.58 8.17
CA GLU A 103 -12.37 4.69 9.28
C GLU A 103 -13.79 4.94 8.77
N ASP A 104 -14.76 4.23 9.31
CA ASP A 104 -16.16 4.60 9.25
C ASP A 104 -16.47 5.53 10.44
N THR A 105 -16.75 6.80 10.15
CA THR A 105 -16.93 7.83 11.19
C THR A 105 -18.20 7.68 12.00
N GLY A 106 -19.16 6.89 11.53
CA GLY A 106 -20.41 6.62 12.26
C GLY A 106 -20.26 5.53 13.32
N SER A 107 -19.55 4.44 12.97
CA SER A 107 -19.32 3.30 13.87
C SER A 107 -17.97 3.33 14.58
N HIS A 108 -17.07 4.23 14.16
CA HIS A 108 -15.65 4.27 14.58
C HIS A 108 -14.92 2.93 14.39
N THR A 109 -15.33 2.18 13.37
CA THR A 109 -14.66 0.94 12.97
C THR A 109 -13.64 1.19 11.89
N PHE A 110 -12.61 0.37 11.88
CA PHE A 110 -11.49 0.48 10.93
C PHE A 110 -11.45 -0.72 10.00
N THR A 111 -11.10 -0.47 8.75
CA THR A 111 -10.82 -1.50 7.75
C THR A 111 -9.53 -1.13 7.02
N CYS A 112 -8.65 -2.10 6.83
CA CYS A 112 -7.47 -1.93 6.00
C CYS A 112 -7.66 -2.67 4.68
N ILE A 113 -7.25 -2.04 3.59
CA ILE A 113 -7.17 -2.64 2.25
C ILE A 113 -5.77 -2.44 1.70
N GLY A 114 -5.27 -3.39 0.94
CA GLY A 114 -3.93 -3.26 0.40
C GLY A 114 -3.55 -4.34 -0.60
N ILE A 115 -2.31 -4.22 -1.07
CA ILE A 115 -1.69 -5.17 -1.99
C ILE A 115 -0.30 -5.49 -1.47
N ALA A 116 0.01 -6.78 -1.39
CA ALA A 116 1.35 -7.28 -1.15
C ALA A 116 1.93 -7.85 -2.45
N PHE A 117 3.21 -7.61 -2.66
CA PHE A 117 3.94 -8.06 -3.84
C PHE A 117 5.20 -8.83 -3.41
N GLU A 118 5.53 -9.86 -4.15
CA GLU A 118 6.84 -10.50 -4.12
C GLU A 118 7.49 -10.35 -5.50
N VAL A 119 8.62 -9.68 -5.54
CA VAL A 119 9.36 -9.38 -6.77
C VAL A 119 10.70 -10.09 -6.70
N ARG A 120 11.04 -10.84 -7.75
CA ARG A 120 12.35 -11.42 -7.90
C ARG A 120 13.22 -10.57 -8.82
N LYS A 121 14.54 -10.65 -8.63
CA LYS A 121 15.55 -9.94 -9.42
C LYS A 121 15.26 -9.96 -10.91
N ASN A 122 14.93 -11.11 -11.48
CA ASN A 122 14.77 -11.31 -12.91
C ASN A 122 13.33 -11.18 -13.43
N ASP A 123 12.39 -10.69 -12.61
CA ASP A 123 11.02 -10.51 -13.08
C ASP A 123 10.93 -9.34 -14.06
N SER A 124 10.34 -9.60 -15.23
CA SER A 124 10.00 -8.59 -16.24
C SER A 124 8.58 -8.05 -16.09
N GLU A 125 7.76 -8.70 -15.26
CA GLU A 125 6.37 -8.36 -14.99
C GLU A 125 5.98 -8.74 -13.55
N ILE A 126 4.84 -8.24 -13.07
CA ILE A 126 4.32 -8.58 -11.75
C ILE A 126 3.62 -9.94 -11.83
N LYS A 127 4.19 -10.94 -11.14
CA LYS A 127 3.71 -12.33 -11.16
C LYS A 127 3.10 -12.78 -9.84
N ARG A 128 3.59 -12.24 -8.72
CA ARG A 128 3.25 -12.67 -7.37
C ARG A 128 2.75 -11.49 -6.56
N PHE A 129 1.44 -11.45 -6.37
CA PHE A 129 0.78 -10.43 -5.55
C PHE A 129 -0.48 -10.98 -4.89
N VAL A 130 -0.90 -10.32 -3.82
CA VAL A 130 -2.11 -10.64 -3.08
C VAL A 130 -2.83 -9.34 -2.72
N TYR A 131 -4.08 -9.21 -3.16
CA TYR A 131 -4.99 -8.22 -2.59
C TYR A 131 -5.45 -8.70 -1.23
N PHE A 132 -5.53 -7.81 -0.26
CA PHE A 132 -6.02 -8.17 1.06
C PHE A 132 -6.91 -7.08 1.65
N SER A 133 -7.79 -7.51 2.53
CA SER A 133 -8.51 -6.63 3.45
C SER A 133 -8.62 -7.30 4.81
N HIS A 134 -8.67 -6.51 5.86
CA HIS A 134 -8.95 -6.98 7.20
C HIS A 134 -9.63 -5.89 8.03
N SER A 135 -10.40 -6.30 9.02
CA SER A 135 -10.99 -5.39 10.02
C SER A 135 -9.95 -4.95 11.05
N GLY A 136 -10.24 -3.82 11.68
CA GLY A 136 -9.38 -3.20 12.69
C GLY A 136 -8.28 -2.33 12.09
N ARG A 137 -7.50 -1.73 12.96
CA ARG A 137 -6.41 -0.81 12.60
C ARG A 137 -5.24 -1.54 11.94
N MET A 138 -4.47 -0.78 11.20
CA MET A 138 -3.18 -1.21 10.66
C MET A 138 -2.26 -1.69 11.79
N PRO A 139 -1.51 -2.80 11.62
CA PRO A 139 -0.60 -3.28 12.66
C PRO A 139 0.55 -2.31 12.94
N GLU A 140 1.15 -2.43 14.10
CA GLU A 140 2.37 -1.72 14.48
C GLU A 140 3.49 -2.72 14.84
N PRO A 141 4.62 -2.72 14.10
CA PRO A 141 4.89 -1.96 12.88
C PRO A 141 4.04 -2.41 11.70
N SER A 142 3.78 -1.46 10.76
CA SER A 142 2.81 -1.70 9.69
C SER A 142 3.34 -2.66 8.63
N TYR A 143 2.89 -3.91 8.67
CA TYR A 143 3.22 -5.01 7.75
C TYR A 143 4.73 -5.27 7.63
N VAL A 144 5.41 -5.23 8.76
CA VAL A 144 6.84 -5.53 8.89
C VAL A 144 7.02 -6.58 9.98
N THR A 145 7.89 -7.56 9.74
CA THR A 145 8.23 -8.60 10.71
C THR A 145 9.04 -8.04 11.88
N ALA A 146 9.19 -8.81 12.96
CA ALA A 146 10.03 -8.43 14.10
C ALA A 146 11.49 -8.17 13.71
N ASP A 147 11.98 -8.83 12.67
CA ASP A 147 13.33 -8.65 12.13
C ASP A 147 13.46 -7.48 11.16
N GLY A 148 12.38 -6.69 10.97
CA GLY A 148 12.39 -5.50 10.13
C GLY A 148 12.15 -5.75 8.63
N PHE A 149 11.76 -6.95 8.22
CA PHE A 149 11.45 -7.27 6.83
C PHE A 149 9.99 -6.98 6.48
N CYS A 150 9.74 -6.48 5.28
CA CYS A 150 8.39 -6.33 4.75
C CYS A 150 7.69 -7.71 4.67
N TYR A 151 6.40 -7.76 5.03
CA TYR A 151 5.61 -8.98 4.95
C TYR A 151 5.61 -9.56 3.53
N SER A 152 5.83 -10.87 3.43
CA SER A 152 5.60 -11.65 2.22
C SER A 152 4.09 -11.85 1.97
N ASN A 153 3.73 -12.34 0.79
CA ASN A 153 2.35 -12.73 0.48
C ASN A 153 1.80 -13.76 1.48
N ASN A 154 2.65 -14.66 1.96
CA ASN A 154 2.28 -15.67 2.94
C ASN A 154 2.06 -15.06 4.34
N ASP A 155 2.89 -14.10 4.74
CA ASP A 155 2.72 -13.39 6.02
C ASP A 155 1.41 -12.62 6.04
N ILE A 156 1.06 -11.95 4.94
CA ILE A 156 -0.24 -11.26 4.79
C ILE A 156 -1.39 -12.26 4.93
N LYS A 157 -1.35 -13.40 4.26
CA LYS A 157 -2.40 -14.43 4.35
C LYS A 157 -2.57 -14.93 5.78
N LYS A 158 -1.49 -15.22 6.48
CA LYS A 158 -1.51 -15.64 7.88
C LYS A 158 -2.10 -14.55 8.79
N PHE A 159 -1.65 -13.31 8.61
CA PHE A 159 -2.10 -12.17 9.39
C PHE A 159 -3.62 -11.93 9.23
N VAL A 160 -4.13 -11.93 8.00
CA VAL A 160 -5.57 -11.75 7.70
C VAL A 160 -6.39 -12.89 8.29
N ASN A 161 -5.96 -14.15 8.13
CA ASN A 161 -6.66 -15.31 8.69
C ASN A 161 -6.74 -15.26 10.22
N THR A 162 -5.67 -14.84 10.90
CA THR A 162 -5.66 -14.70 12.37
C THR A 162 -6.67 -13.65 12.83
N ARG A 163 -6.77 -12.52 12.13
CA ARG A 163 -7.73 -11.47 12.46
C ARG A 163 -9.19 -11.87 12.20
N SER A 164 -9.46 -12.60 11.13
CA SER A 164 -10.81 -13.13 10.85
C SER A 164 -11.28 -14.08 11.94
N GLN A 165 -10.42 -14.99 12.40
CA GLN A 165 -10.74 -15.93 13.49
C GLN A 165 -10.97 -15.22 14.84
N SER A 166 -10.26 -14.11 15.09
CA SER A 166 -10.46 -13.32 16.32
C SER A 166 -11.78 -12.58 16.29
N ALA A 167 -12.21 -12.05 15.15
CA ALA A 167 -13.51 -11.39 15.00
C ALA A 167 -14.67 -12.37 15.19
N ASP A 168 -14.58 -13.59 14.65
CA ASP A 168 -15.60 -14.64 14.80
C ASP A 168 -15.73 -15.12 16.25
N ARG A 169 -14.64 -15.15 17.03
CA ARG A 169 -14.67 -15.52 18.43
C ARG A 169 -15.35 -14.46 19.31
N HIS A 170 -15.13 -13.18 19.02
CA HIS A 170 -15.80 -12.09 19.75
C HIS A 170 -17.29 -12.07 19.47
N ALA A 171 -17.71 -12.23 18.23
CA ALA A 171 -19.13 -12.29 17.88
C ALA A 171 -19.89 -13.43 18.58
N ARG A 172 -19.24 -14.60 18.78
CA ARG A 172 -19.83 -15.75 19.49
C ARG A 172 -19.83 -15.65 21.02
N SER A 173 -19.06 -14.71 21.59
CA SER A 173 -19.05 -14.49 23.06
C SER A 173 -20.05 -13.45 23.52
N GLU A 174 -20.71 -12.76 22.59
CA GLU A 174 -21.75 -11.75 22.86
C GLU A 174 -23.18 -12.30 22.61
N GLU A 175 -23.33 -13.54 22.16
CA GLU A 175 -24.58 -14.31 22.14
C GLU A 175 -24.74 -15.16 23.42
#